data_7d2ca52fe4cce45379de02006223d99f
#
_entry.id   7d2ca52fe4cce45379de02006223d99f
#
_cell.length_a   1.000
_cell.length_b   1.000
_cell.length_c   1.000
_cell.angle_alpha   90.00
_cell.angle_beta   90.00
_cell.angle_gamma   90.00
#
_symmetry.space_group_name_H-M   'P 1'
#
loop_
_entity.id
_entity.type
_entity.pdbx_description
1 polymer ?
#
loop_
_entity_poly.entity_id
_entity_poly.type
_entity_poly.pdbx_seq_one_letter_code
_entity_poly.pdbx_strand_id
1 'polypeptide(L)'
;MKIYISNSYEETLGIAESFAKTLPEGAVIAYLGDLGAGKTAFTSGIVRGLGMNCDVSSPTFAICNEYKGNEKTLYHFDMYRVDGWDDLYSTGFFDYLDTGAYICAEWSENIFGALPQDSVIVEINKLGDSERQIKIYSKEEML
;
A
#
# COMPACT_ATOMS: atom_id res chain seq x y z
N MET A 1 -8.51 -8.20 12.59
CA MET A 1 -8.42 -8.51 11.12
C MET A 1 -9.77 -8.36 10.46
N LYS A 2 -9.81 -7.69 9.34
CA LYS A 2 -11.00 -7.59 8.50
C LYS A 2 -10.75 -8.34 7.20
N ILE A 3 -11.76 -9.06 6.72
CA ILE A 3 -11.65 -9.86 5.49
C ILE A 3 -12.81 -9.45 4.57
N TYR A 4 -12.45 -9.11 3.33
CA TYR A 4 -13.41 -8.74 2.29
C TYR A 4 -13.27 -9.64 1.08
N ILE A 5 -14.38 -9.89 0.40
CA ILE A 5 -14.37 -10.52 -0.92
C ILE A 5 -14.79 -9.46 -1.93
N SER A 6 -13.94 -9.23 -2.92
CA SER A 6 -14.20 -8.29 -4.00
C SER A 6 -14.43 -9.08 -5.28
N ASN A 7 -15.50 -8.78 -5.99
CA ASN A 7 -15.88 -9.48 -7.22
C ASN A 7 -15.56 -8.68 -8.48
N SER A 8 -15.06 -7.46 -8.34
CA SER A 8 -14.75 -6.59 -9.47
C SER A 8 -13.71 -5.53 -9.09
N TYR A 9 -13.15 -4.91 -10.11
CA TYR A 9 -12.27 -3.76 -9.95
C TYR A 9 -12.95 -2.65 -9.15
N GLU A 10 -14.22 -2.37 -9.48
CA GLU A 10 -14.98 -1.31 -8.81
C GLU A 10 -15.21 -1.61 -7.33
N GLU A 11 -15.47 -2.87 -6.98
CA GLU A 11 -15.61 -3.26 -5.58
C GLU A 11 -14.30 -3.07 -4.82
N THR A 12 -13.16 -3.43 -5.44
CA THR A 12 -11.85 -3.23 -4.83
C THR A 12 -11.59 -1.75 -4.56
N LEU A 13 -11.90 -0.89 -5.53
CA LEU A 13 -11.77 0.56 -5.34
C LEU A 13 -12.62 1.05 -4.17
N GLY A 14 -13.86 0.59 -4.08
CA GLY A 14 -14.78 1.00 -3.01
C GLY A 14 -14.30 0.58 -1.63
N ILE A 15 -13.79 -0.64 -1.51
CA ILE A 15 -13.21 -1.15 -0.25
C ILE A 15 -12.03 -0.30 0.17
N ALA A 16 -11.12 -0.01 -0.77
CA ALA A 16 -9.94 0.80 -0.51
C ALA A 16 -10.30 2.24 -0.13
N GLU A 17 -11.29 2.80 -0.78
CA GLU A 17 -11.77 4.16 -0.52
C GLU A 17 -12.31 4.29 0.91
N SER A 18 -13.13 3.34 1.33
CA SER A 18 -13.67 3.30 2.70
C SER A 18 -12.56 3.08 3.72
N PHE A 19 -11.62 2.19 3.42
CA PHE A 19 -10.47 1.93 4.27
C PHE A 19 -9.62 3.19 4.47
N ALA A 20 -9.38 3.94 3.40
CA ALA A 20 -8.55 5.14 3.45
C ALA A 20 -9.10 6.19 4.43
N LYS A 21 -10.42 6.26 4.55
CA LYS A 21 -11.07 7.22 5.46
C LYS A 21 -10.84 6.89 6.92
N THR A 22 -10.41 5.69 7.24
CA THR A 22 -10.11 5.27 8.61
C THR A 22 -8.64 5.44 8.99
N LEU A 23 -7.77 5.79 8.03
CA LEU A 23 -6.34 5.86 8.27
C LEU A 23 -5.93 7.10 9.05
N PRO A 24 -5.02 6.96 10.02
CA PRO A 24 -4.41 8.13 10.64
C PRO A 24 -3.46 8.81 9.65
N GLU A 25 -3.16 10.08 9.87
CA GLU A 25 -2.18 10.80 9.05
C GLU A 25 -0.83 10.07 9.11
N GLY A 26 -0.19 9.99 7.95
CA GLY A 26 1.13 9.38 7.85
C GLY A 26 1.12 7.87 7.98
N ALA A 27 -0.03 7.23 7.78
CA ALA A 27 -0.13 5.76 7.86
C ALA A 27 0.79 5.09 6.84
N VAL A 28 1.37 3.96 7.25
CA VAL A 28 2.17 3.11 6.37
C VAL A 28 1.35 1.86 6.05
N ILE A 29 1.15 1.63 4.76
CA ILE A 29 0.40 0.50 4.24
C ILE A 29 1.37 -0.43 3.53
N ALA A 30 1.44 -1.68 3.96
CA ALA A 30 2.30 -2.69 3.37
C ALA A 30 1.46 -3.74 2.67
N TYR A 31 1.71 -3.94 1.38
CA TYR A 31 1.00 -4.92 0.58
C TYR A 31 1.68 -6.28 0.63
N LEU A 32 0.89 -7.32 0.76
CA LEU A 32 1.31 -8.71 0.61
C LEU A 32 0.35 -9.38 -0.38
N GLY A 33 0.71 -10.57 -0.81
CA GLY A 33 -0.16 -11.41 -1.64
C GLY A 33 0.29 -11.52 -3.08
N ASP A 34 -0.63 -11.99 -3.94
CA ASP A 34 -0.31 -12.40 -5.29
C ASP A 34 0.09 -11.24 -6.20
N LEU A 35 1.05 -11.51 -7.08
CA LEU A 35 1.41 -10.58 -8.15
C LEU A 35 0.19 -10.35 -9.05
N GLY A 36 -0.07 -9.09 -9.40
CA GLY A 36 -1.20 -8.75 -10.26
C GLY A 36 -2.57 -8.87 -9.61
N ALA A 37 -2.62 -9.01 -8.28
CA ALA A 37 -3.89 -9.22 -7.58
C ALA A 37 -4.70 -7.93 -7.37
N GLY A 38 -4.18 -6.77 -7.75
CA GLY A 38 -4.92 -5.52 -7.64
C GLY A 38 -4.37 -4.52 -6.64
N LYS A 39 -3.07 -4.59 -6.33
CA LYS A 39 -2.42 -3.63 -5.41
C LYS A 39 -2.48 -2.20 -5.95
N THR A 40 -2.31 -2.04 -7.26
CA THR A 40 -2.43 -0.73 -7.91
C THR A 40 -3.85 -0.20 -7.82
N ALA A 41 -4.85 -1.07 -8.05
CA ALA A 41 -6.25 -0.71 -7.90
C ALA A 41 -6.56 -0.27 -6.47
N PHE A 42 -6.04 -1.01 -5.49
CA PHE A 42 -6.25 -0.68 -4.08
C PHE A 42 -5.62 0.68 -3.75
N THR A 43 -4.40 0.95 -4.24
CA THR A 43 -3.74 2.24 -4.04
C THR A 43 -4.55 3.38 -4.69
N SER A 44 -5.14 3.14 -5.86
CA SER A 44 -6.04 4.12 -6.50
C SER A 44 -7.23 4.45 -5.62
N GLY A 45 -7.81 3.45 -4.98
CA GLY A 45 -8.91 3.64 -4.04
C GLY A 45 -8.49 4.43 -2.80
N ILE A 46 -7.29 4.15 -2.26
CA ILE A 46 -6.75 4.90 -1.12
C ILE A 46 -6.58 6.38 -1.49
N VAL A 47 -5.96 6.66 -2.63
CA VAL A 47 -5.76 8.03 -3.11
C VAL A 47 -7.10 8.76 -3.23
N ARG A 48 -8.09 8.10 -3.80
CA ARG A 48 -9.44 8.65 -3.93
C ARG A 48 -10.08 8.91 -2.56
N GLY A 49 -9.96 7.95 -1.65
CA GLY A 49 -10.53 8.07 -0.29
C GLY A 49 -9.87 9.18 0.54
N LEU A 50 -8.61 9.49 0.26
CA LEU A 50 -7.91 10.61 0.89
C LEU A 50 -8.27 11.96 0.24
N GLY A 51 -9.10 11.96 -0.79
CA GLY A 51 -9.49 13.17 -1.49
C GLY A 51 -8.43 13.70 -2.43
N MET A 52 -7.43 12.92 -2.76
CA MET A 52 -6.38 13.30 -3.69
C MET A 52 -6.84 13.05 -5.12
N ASN A 53 -6.68 14.04 -5.99
CA ASN A 53 -7.08 13.93 -7.38
C ASN A 53 -5.85 13.71 -8.25
N CYS A 54 -5.37 12.48 -8.32
CA CYS A 54 -4.22 12.12 -9.12
C CYS A 54 -4.35 10.68 -9.63
N ASP A 55 -3.68 10.41 -10.75
CA ASP A 55 -3.66 9.08 -11.34
C ASP A 55 -2.60 8.23 -10.66
N VAL A 56 -2.93 6.97 -10.42
CA VAL A 56 -2.02 6.01 -9.79
C VAL A 56 -1.55 5.00 -10.82
N SER A 57 -0.24 4.77 -10.85
CA SER A 57 0.36 3.72 -11.68
C SER A 57 1.30 2.88 -10.80
N SER A 58 1.60 1.66 -11.27
CA SER A 58 2.56 0.83 -10.57
C SER A 58 3.97 1.44 -10.70
N PRO A 59 4.77 1.48 -9.62
CA PRO A 59 6.14 2.00 -9.68
C PRO A 59 7.11 0.96 -10.29
N THR A 60 6.81 0.48 -11.51
CA THR A 60 7.52 -0.64 -12.12
C THR A 60 8.97 -0.30 -12.49
N PHE A 61 9.20 0.91 -12.96
CA PHE A 61 10.52 1.36 -13.42
C PHE A 61 11.20 2.30 -12.45
N ALA A 62 10.43 2.91 -11.55
CA ALA A 62 10.95 3.74 -10.48
C ALA A 62 10.72 3.00 -9.17
N ILE A 63 11.63 3.15 -8.20
CA ILE A 63 11.47 2.53 -6.89
C ILE A 63 10.30 3.18 -6.14
N CYS A 64 10.04 4.45 -6.42
CA CYS A 64 9.02 5.23 -5.73
C CYS A 64 8.31 6.18 -6.68
N ASN A 65 6.97 6.21 -6.58
CA ASN A 65 6.14 7.24 -7.19
C ASN A 65 5.63 8.16 -6.09
N GLU A 66 5.58 9.45 -6.37
CA GLU A 66 5.04 10.44 -5.45
C GLU A 66 3.70 10.95 -5.97
N TYR A 67 2.67 10.90 -5.13
CA TYR A 67 1.35 11.44 -5.46
C TYR A 67 1.05 12.59 -4.51
N LYS A 68 0.59 13.71 -5.05
CA LYS A 68 0.23 14.90 -4.28
C LYS A 68 -1.18 15.37 -4.59
N GLY A 69 -1.90 15.82 -3.57
CA GLY A 69 -3.25 16.37 -3.73
C GLY A 69 -3.91 16.57 -2.39
N ASN A 70 -4.88 17.48 -2.31
CA ASN A 70 -5.65 17.77 -1.10
C ASN A 70 -4.74 18.00 0.13
N GLU A 71 -3.63 18.71 -0.07
CA GLU A 71 -2.63 18.99 0.97
C GLU A 71 -2.00 17.72 1.58
N LYS A 72 -2.09 16.59 0.87
CA LYS A 72 -1.53 15.31 1.29
C LYS A 72 -0.51 14.84 0.29
N THR A 73 0.42 14.03 0.76
CA THR A 73 1.42 13.36 -0.08
C THR A 73 1.41 11.87 0.26
N LEU A 74 1.48 11.04 -0.76
CA LEU A 74 1.59 9.60 -0.63
C LEU A 74 2.76 9.12 -1.48
N TYR A 75 3.67 8.37 -0.87
CA TYR A 75 4.78 7.72 -1.57
C TYR A 75 4.45 6.25 -1.78
N HIS A 76 4.52 5.80 -3.03
CA HIS A 76 4.20 4.44 -3.44
C HIS A 76 5.49 3.74 -3.87
N PHE A 77 5.98 2.83 -3.04
CA PHE A 77 7.24 2.13 -3.24
C PHE A 77 7.04 0.74 -3.83
N ASP A 78 7.99 0.32 -4.67
CA ASP A 78 8.15 -1.06 -5.10
C ASP A 78 9.47 -1.57 -4.53
N MET A 79 9.39 -2.50 -3.58
CA MET A 79 10.55 -3.05 -2.87
C MET A 79 11.05 -4.36 -3.49
N TYR A 80 10.62 -4.69 -4.70
CA TYR A 80 10.97 -5.96 -5.35
C TYR A 80 12.49 -6.17 -5.46
N ARG A 81 13.22 -5.09 -5.75
CA ARG A 81 14.67 -5.15 -5.95
C ARG A 81 15.49 -4.83 -4.71
N VAL A 82 14.83 -4.60 -3.58
CA VAL A 82 15.53 -4.32 -2.33
C VAL A 82 16.02 -5.62 -1.74
N ASP A 83 17.34 -5.75 -1.53
CA ASP A 83 18.00 -6.97 -1.08
C ASP A 83 18.87 -6.71 0.16
N GLY A 84 18.41 -5.89 1.06
CA GLY A 84 19.11 -5.63 2.31
C GLY A 84 19.00 -4.19 2.75
N TRP A 85 19.62 -3.89 3.89
CA TRP A 85 19.53 -2.57 4.52
C TRP A 85 20.14 -1.46 3.67
N ASP A 86 21.27 -1.73 3.00
CA ASP A 86 21.94 -0.73 2.16
C ASP A 86 21.06 -0.31 0.99
N ASP A 87 20.42 -1.30 0.34
CA ASP A 87 19.50 -1.02 -0.74
C ASP A 87 18.29 -0.22 -0.25
N LEU A 88 17.78 -0.59 0.93
CA LEU A 88 16.63 0.09 1.50
C LEU A 88 16.95 1.56 1.84
N TYR A 89 18.11 1.81 2.43
CA TYR A 89 18.57 3.19 2.69
C TYR A 89 18.63 4.01 1.40
N SER A 90 19.09 3.40 0.32
CA SER A 90 19.23 4.08 -0.98
C SER A 90 17.91 4.48 -1.59
N THR A 91 16.79 3.84 -1.20
CA THR A 91 15.46 4.20 -1.73
C THR A 91 14.93 5.51 -1.15
N GLY A 92 15.47 5.97 -0.03
CA GLY A 92 14.93 7.12 0.70
C GLY A 92 13.78 6.77 1.65
N PHE A 93 13.44 5.49 1.78
CA PHE A 93 12.29 5.04 2.58
C PHE A 93 12.31 5.60 4.00
N PHE A 94 13.46 5.54 4.68
CA PHE A 94 13.55 6.01 6.06
C PHE A 94 13.36 7.53 6.16
N ASP A 95 13.86 8.28 5.18
CA ASP A 95 13.66 9.73 5.15
C ASP A 95 12.20 10.08 4.94
N TYR A 96 11.51 9.35 4.07
CA TYR A 96 10.09 9.59 3.80
C TYR A 96 9.20 9.21 4.99
N LEU A 97 9.60 8.21 5.79
CA LEU A 97 8.87 7.88 7.02
C LEU A 97 8.77 9.08 7.97
N ASP A 98 9.81 9.90 8.00
CA ASP A 98 9.87 11.04 8.91
C ASP A 98 9.11 12.27 8.42
N THR A 99 8.62 12.25 7.17
CA THR A 99 7.93 13.43 6.59
C THR A 99 6.49 13.56 7.02
N GLY A 100 5.88 12.52 7.57
CA GLY A 100 4.45 12.50 7.89
C GLY A 100 3.57 12.19 6.69
N ALA A 101 4.15 11.84 5.55
CA ALA A 101 3.40 11.44 4.37
C ALA A 101 2.86 10.02 4.52
N TYR A 102 1.82 9.70 3.76
CA TYR A 102 1.34 8.31 3.64
C TYR A 102 2.33 7.52 2.82
N ILE A 103 2.49 6.24 3.14
CA ILE A 103 3.39 5.35 2.41
C ILE A 103 2.66 4.06 2.09
N CYS A 104 2.70 3.65 0.81
CA CYS A 104 2.27 2.33 0.37
C CYS A 104 3.50 1.61 -0.17
N ALA A 105 3.73 0.39 0.28
CA ALA A 105 4.88 -0.40 -0.15
C ALA A 105 4.44 -1.74 -0.71
N GLU A 106 4.83 -2.02 -1.97
CA GLU A 106 4.65 -3.33 -2.60
C GLU A 106 5.91 -4.15 -2.37
N TRP A 107 5.76 -5.48 -2.37
CA TRP A 107 6.83 -6.42 -2.05
C TRP A 107 7.39 -6.19 -0.64
N SER A 108 6.47 -5.94 0.30
CA SER A 108 6.81 -5.57 1.68
C SER A 108 7.52 -6.67 2.45
N GLU A 109 7.38 -7.94 2.04
CA GLU A 109 8.09 -9.06 2.65
C GLU A 109 9.60 -8.86 2.64
N ASN A 110 10.14 -8.11 1.66
CA ASN A 110 11.57 -7.83 1.57
C ASN A 110 12.05 -6.85 2.64
N ILE A 111 11.13 -6.05 3.21
CA ILE A 111 11.49 -5.00 4.15
C ILE A 111 10.67 -5.07 5.44
N PHE A 112 10.06 -6.23 5.72
CA PHE A 112 9.10 -6.35 6.80
C PHE A 112 9.66 -5.89 8.16
N GLY A 113 10.90 -6.20 8.44
CA GLY A 113 11.57 -5.77 9.67
C GLY A 113 11.76 -4.27 9.81
N ALA A 114 11.72 -3.52 8.70
CA ALA A 114 11.89 -2.06 8.71
C ALA A 114 10.56 -1.32 8.86
N LEU A 115 9.44 -2.00 8.71
CA LEU A 115 8.13 -1.38 8.79
C LEU A 115 7.81 -0.96 10.23
N PRO A 116 7.22 0.23 10.45
CA PRO A 116 6.75 0.62 11.78
C PRO A 116 5.78 -0.41 12.36
N GLN A 117 5.73 -0.49 13.68
CA GLN A 117 4.85 -1.45 14.38
C GLN A 117 3.37 -1.21 14.11
N ASP A 118 2.99 0.03 13.90
CA ASP A 118 1.61 0.40 13.62
C ASP A 118 1.24 0.34 12.14
N SER A 119 2.11 -0.24 11.30
CA SER A 119 1.83 -0.41 9.87
C SER A 119 0.59 -1.26 9.66
N VAL A 120 -0.18 -0.91 8.64
CA VAL A 120 -1.35 -1.68 8.22
C VAL A 120 -0.95 -2.61 7.09
N ILE A 121 -1.28 -3.88 7.24
CA ILE A 121 -1.01 -4.88 6.21
C ILE A 121 -2.28 -5.07 5.38
N VAL A 122 -2.13 -5.00 4.07
CA VAL A 122 -3.20 -5.28 3.13
C VAL A 122 -2.74 -6.46 2.27
N GLU A 123 -3.36 -7.60 2.49
CA GLU A 123 -3.02 -8.82 1.78
C GLU A 123 -4.10 -9.09 0.73
N ILE A 124 -3.72 -9.14 -0.54
CA ILE A 124 -4.65 -9.33 -1.64
C ILE A 124 -4.28 -10.60 -2.40
N ASN A 125 -5.21 -11.55 -2.44
CA ASN A 125 -5.02 -12.81 -3.12
C ASN A 125 -6.12 -13.04 -4.16
N LYS A 126 -5.75 -13.65 -5.28
CA LYS A 126 -6.70 -14.02 -6.33
C LYS A 126 -7.49 -15.24 -5.92
N LEU A 127 -8.81 -15.16 -6.09
CA LEU A 127 -9.70 -16.32 -5.94
C LEU A 127 -10.21 -16.81 -7.30
N GLY A 128 -10.14 -15.96 -8.32
CA GLY A 128 -10.55 -16.23 -9.67
C GLY A 128 -10.17 -15.07 -10.56
N ASP A 129 -10.69 -15.01 -11.77
CA ASP A 129 -10.32 -13.96 -12.73
C ASP A 129 -10.65 -12.56 -12.21
N SER A 130 -11.82 -12.40 -11.60
CA SER A 130 -12.30 -11.11 -11.09
C SER A 130 -12.41 -11.08 -9.58
N GLU A 131 -12.33 -12.22 -8.91
CA GLU A 131 -12.53 -12.32 -7.48
C GLU A 131 -11.24 -12.18 -6.72
N ARG A 132 -11.29 -11.40 -5.63
CA ARG A 132 -10.14 -11.16 -4.76
C ARG A 132 -10.54 -11.32 -3.31
N GLN A 133 -9.65 -11.88 -2.51
CA GLN A 133 -9.77 -11.84 -1.06
C GLN A 133 -8.83 -10.76 -0.54
N ILE A 134 -9.37 -9.83 0.25
CA ILE A 134 -8.60 -8.73 0.81
C ILE A 134 -8.64 -8.84 2.32
N LYS A 135 -7.46 -9.00 2.93
CA LYS A 135 -7.31 -9.07 4.38
C LYS A 135 -6.60 -7.81 4.85
N ILE A 136 -7.18 -7.15 5.87
CA ILE A 136 -6.60 -5.93 6.43
C ILE A 136 -6.38 -6.15 7.92
N TYR A 137 -5.13 -6.00 8.36
CA TYR A 137 -4.76 -6.20 9.75
C TYR A 137 -3.52 -5.37 10.09
N SER A 138 -3.23 -5.18 11.38
CA SER A 138 -2.04 -4.46 11.80
C SER A 138 -0.83 -5.38 11.80
N LYS A 139 0.36 -4.80 11.65
CA LYS A 139 1.60 -5.57 11.75
C LYS A 139 1.68 -6.33 13.08
N GLU A 140 1.19 -5.72 14.16
CA GLU A 140 1.19 -6.34 15.48
C GLU A 140 0.36 -7.62 15.54
N GLU A 141 -0.73 -7.71 14.77
CA GLU A 141 -1.59 -8.90 14.75
C GLU A 141 -0.93 -10.13 14.11
N MET A 142 0.20 -9.94 13.45
CA MET A 142 0.93 -11.05 12.83
C MET A 142 1.78 -11.84 13.83
N LEU A 143 2.00 -11.29 15.01
CA LEU A 143 2.88 -11.88 16.04
C LEU A 143 2.18 -12.95 16.88
#